data_84f1772c4b4a8e0230bb94a1e5734c40
#
_entry.id   84f1772c4b4a8e0230bb94a1e5734c40
#
_cell.length_a   1.000
_cell.length_b   1.000
_cell.length_c   1.000
_cell.angle_alpha   90.00
_cell.angle_beta   90.00
_cell.angle_gamma   90.00
#
_symmetry.space_group_name_H-M   'P 1'
#
loop_
_entity.id
_entity.type
_entity.pdbx_description
1 polymer ?
#
loop_
_entity_poly.entity_id
_entity_poly.type
_entity_poly.pdbx_seq_one_letter_code
_entity_poly.pdbx_strand_id
1 'polypeptide(L)'
;SFDYLCSECGQDFDIVPGLMLCPQCSSVKKADEPLRGVLEVRLQGKAPSSFESLDLLPVEREHFPDLPVGNTPLWKSSRLCEASGFRSLYLKDDGLNPTGSFKDRASMLVAAFARKHGIREVVVASTGNAGSSMSGVGAAAGLKVKLFLPQTAPPAKMIQALQYGADVIMAEKNYDQAFALSLEYSDRYG
;
A
#
# COMPACT_ATOMS: atom_id res chain seq x y z
N SER A 1 -5.49 8.75 -18.98
CA SER A 1 -4.57 7.62 -18.76
C SER A 1 -3.52 7.96 -17.72
N PHE A 2 -2.85 6.93 -17.22
CA PHE A 2 -1.76 7.05 -16.25
C PHE A 2 -0.51 6.39 -16.80
N ASP A 3 0.64 6.90 -16.40
CA ASP A 3 1.96 6.31 -16.66
C ASP A 3 2.86 6.48 -15.44
N TYR A 4 4.05 5.87 -15.50
CA TYR A 4 5.13 6.15 -14.58
C TYR A 4 6.09 7.17 -15.17
N LEU A 5 6.57 8.09 -14.33
CA LEU A 5 7.65 9.02 -14.59
C LEU A 5 8.80 8.74 -13.62
N CYS A 6 10.00 8.54 -14.12
CA CYS A 6 11.17 8.44 -13.24
C CYS A 6 11.49 9.81 -12.63
N SER A 7 11.55 9.89 -11.30
CA SER A 7 11.85 11.13 -10.57
C SER A 7 13.28 11.66 -10.78
N GLU A 8 14.20 10.84 -11.31
CA GLU A 8 15.59 11.24 -11.55
C GLU A 8 15.87 11.59 -13.02
N CYS A 9 15.57 10.69 -13.97
CA CYS A 9 15.91 10.90 -15.38
C CYS A 9 14.74 11.40 -16.24
N GLY A 10 13.52 11.45 -15.69
CA GLY A 10 12.34 11.92 -16.41
C GLY A 10 11.84 10.96 -17.50
N GLN A 11 12.32 9.73 -17.56
CA GLN A 11 11.84 8.73 -18.52
C GLN A 11 10.46 8.23 -18.13
N ASP A 12 9.60 8.08 -19.14
CA ASP A 12 8.24 7.54 -18.99
C ASP A 12 8.24 6.01 -19.14
N PHE A 13 7.31 5.34 -18.43
CA PHE A 13 7.09 3.90 -18.52
C PHE A 13 5.61 3.58 -18.38
N ASP A 14 5.20 2.48 -18.99
CA ASP A 14 3.89 1.89 -18.74
C ASP A 14 3.81 1.34 -17.31
N ILE A 15 2.61 1.40 -16.74
CA ILE A 15 2.34 0.80 -15.42
C ILE A 15 2.12 -0.69 -15.59
N VAL A 16 3.15 -1.48 -15.27
CA VAL A 16 3.14 -2.95 -15.42
C VAL A 16 3.63 -3.65 -14.15
N PRO A 17 3.20 -4.90 -13.90
CA PRO A 17 3.72 -5.70 -12.79
C PRO A 17 5.24 -5.86 -12.87
N GLY A 18 5.90 -5.88 -11.70
CA GLY A 18 7.34 -6.07 -11.58
C GLY A 18 8.22 -4.84 -11.85
N LEU A 19 7.67 -3.78 -12.45
CA LEU A 19 8.41 -2.54 -12.63
C LEU A 19 8.33 -1.69 -11.36
N MET A 20 9.30 -1.84 -10.46
CA MET A 20 9.35 -1.15 -9.17
C MET A 20 10.20 0.13 -9.19
N LEU A 21 11.22 0.16 -10.02
CA LEU A 21 12.18 1.26 -10.15
C LEU A 21 12.55 1.46 -11.62
N CYS A 22 13.04 2.64 -11.96
CA CYS A 22 13.60 2.92 -13.27
C CYS A 22 14.82 2.01 -13.53
N PRO A 23 14.83 1.19 -14.59
CA PRO A 23 15.93 0.26 -14.85
C PRO A 23 17.29 0.93 -14.99
N GLN A 24 17.36 2.11 -15.60
CA GLN A 24 18.61 2.84 -15.80
C GLN A 24 19.14 3.43 -14.48
N CYS A 25 18.28 4.16 -13.74
CA CYS A 25 18.73 4.84 -12.53
C CYS A 25 19.00 3.88 -11.38
N SER A 26 18.25 2.79 -11.26
CA SER A 26 18.46 1.79 -10.21
C SER A 26 19.69 0.93 -10.43
N SER A 27 20.10 0.69 -11.69
CA SER A 27 21.27 -0.14 -12.02
C SER A 27 22.61 0.45 -11.55
N VAL A 28 22.68 1.77 -11.36
CA VAL A 28 23.90 2.46 -10.93
C VAL A 28 23.97 2.70 -9.41
N LYS A 29 22.97 2.21 -8.65
CA LYS A 29 22.91 2.34 -7.19
C LYS A 29 23.99 1.48 -6.52
N LYS A 30 24.72 2.06 -5.57
CA LYS A 30 25.65 1.33 -4.68
C LYS A 30 24.92 0.76 -3.46
N ALA A 31 25.55 -0.20 -2.80
CA ALA A 31 24.93 -0.94 -1.68
C ALA A 31 24.40 -0.04 -0.56
N ASP A 32 25.13 1.01 -0.21
CA ASP A 32 24.82 1.90 0.92
C ASP A 32 24.09 3.20 0.52
N GLU A 33 23.70 3.31 -0.76
CA GLU A 33 22.96 4.48 -1.24
C GLU A 33 21.45 4.31 -1.07
N PRO A 34 20.67 5.41 -0.93
CA PRO A 34 19.21 5.38 -0.99
C PRO A 34 18.70 4.76 -2.29
N LEU A 35 17.42 4.37 -2.30
CA LEU A 35 16.78 3.90 -3.53
C LEU A 35 16.88 4.97 -4.61
N ARG A 36 17.25 4.55 -5.82
CA ARG A 36 17.34 5.39 -7.00
C ARG A 36 16.32 4.97 -8.05
N GLY A 37 15.90 5.94 -8.86
CA GLY A 37 14.95 5.68 -9.94
C GLY A 37 13.52 5.43 -9.45
N VAL A 38 13.09 6.11 -8.40
CA VAL A 38 11.72 6.02 -7.92
C VAL A 38 10.76 6.44 -9.02
N LEU A 39 9.71 5.65 -9.23
CA LEU A 39 8.68 5.89 -10.23
C LEU A 39 7.50 6.60 -9.61
N GLU A 40 7.12 7.73 -10.18
CA GLU A 40 5.95 8.51 -9.81
C GLU A 40 4.79 8.19 -10.75
N VAL A 41 3.60 7.96 -10.20
CA VAL A 41 2.38 7.83 -11.01
C VAL A 41 1.94 9.21 -11.48
N ARG A 42 1.84 9.39 -12.80
CA ARG A 42 1.44 10.65 -13.42
C ARG A 42 0.10 10.48 -14.14
N LEU A 43 -0.84 11.39 -13.89
CA LEU A 43 -2.07 11.51 -14.67
C LEU A 43 -1.80 12.28 -15.95
N GLN A 44 -2.05 11.65 -17.08
CA GLN A 44 -1.94 12.26 -18.41
C GLN A 44 -3.22 13.02 -18.77
N GLY A 45 -3.04 14.27 -19.22
CA GLY A 45 -4.14 15.12 -19.67
C GLY A 45 -4.77 15.95 -18.53
N LYS A 46 -5.97 16.48 -18.80
CA LYS A 46 -6.71 17.29 -17.83
C LYS A 46 -7.52 16.38 -16.90
N ALA A 47 -7.51 16.72 -15.60
CA ALA A 47 -8.44 16.11 -14.66
C ALA A 47 -9.90 16.36 -15.12
N PRO A 48 -10.79 15.36 -14.98
CA PRO A 48 -12.20 15.57 -15.29
C PRO A 48 -12.81 16.66 -14.38
N SER A 49 -13.83 17.35 -14.88
CA SER A 49 -14.52 18.42 -14.13
C SER A 49 -15.27 17.92 -12.90
N SER A 50 -15.65 16.64 -12.91
CA SER A 50 -16.19 15.91 -11.75
C SER A 50 -15.55 14.53 -11.70
N PHE A 51 -15.14 14.10 -10.53
CA PHE A 51 -14.52 12.79 -10.34
C PHE A 51 -14.82 12.26 -8.94
N GLU A 52 -14.83 10.96 -8.82
CA GLU A 52 -14.71 10.29 -7.52
C GLU A 52 -13.23 9.93 -7.26
N SER A 53 -12.88 9.71 -6.00
CA SER A 53 -11.47 9.49 -5.63
C SER A 53 -10.81 8.31 -6.35
N LEU A 54 -11.57 7.27 -6.71
CA LEU A 54 -11.04 6.12 -7.46
C LEU A 54 -10.70 6.46 -8.91
N ASP A 55 -11.33 7.45 -9.52
CA ASP A 55 -11.05 7.87 -10.90
C ASP A 55 -9.68 8.53 -11.05
N LEU A 56 -9.06 8.90 -9.93
CA LEU A 56 -7.70 9.46 -9.86
C LEU A 56 -6.64 8.40 -9.56
N LEU A 57 -6.99 7.12 -9.61
CA LEU A 57 -6.07 6.01 -9.38
C LEU A 57 -5.78 5.28 -10.69
N PRO A 58 -4.59 4.68 -10.85
CA PRO A 58 -4.13 4.07 -12.10
C PRO A 58 -4.71 2.67 -12.36
N VAL A 59 -5.86 2.36 -11.79
CA VAL A 59 -6.56 1.08 -11.97
C VAL A 59 -8.05 1.36 -12.13
N GLU A 60 -8.70 0.67 -13.04
CA GLU A 60 -10.11 0.82 -13.33
C GLU A 60 -10.97 0.34 -12.14
N ARG A 61 -12.08 1.03 -11.94
CA ARG A 61 -12.99 0.86 -10.79
C ARG A 61 -13.45 -0.58 -10.57
N GLU A 62 -13.68 -1.32 -11.63
CA GLU A 62 -14.17 -2.71 -11.63
C GLU A 62 -13.20 -3.71 -10.96
N HIS A 63 -11.93 -3.37 -10.86
CA HIS A 63 -10.92 -4.20 -10.21
C HIS A 63 -10.84 -3.99 -8.69
N PHE A 64 -11.41 -2.89 -8.17
CA PHE A 64 -11.41 -2.66 -6.72
C PHE A 64 -12.33 -3.67 -6.01
N PRO A 65 -11.91 -4.22 -4.87
CA PRO A 65 -12.79 -5.05 -4.06
C PRO A 65 -13.95 -4.20 -3.49
N ASP A 66 -15.12 -4.83 -3.33
CA ASP A 66 -16.28 -4.19 -2.72
C ASP A 66 -16.09 -4.10 -1.20
N LEU A 67 -15.31 -3.10 -0.78
CA LEU A 67 -14.99 -2.82 0.61
C LEU A 67 -15.06 -1.31 0.85
N PRO A 68 -15.78 -0.81 1.87
CA PRO A 68 -16.01 0.61 2.09
C PRO A 68 -14.78 1.31 2.67
N VAL A 69 -13.71 1.42 1.89
CA VAL A 69 -12.48 2.12 2.25
C VAL A 69 -12.58 3.58 1.83
N GLY A 70 -12.20 4.48 2.71
CA GLY A 70 -12.32 5.92 2.49
C GLY A 70 -13.67 6.47 2.95
N ASN A 71 -14.02 7.66 2.51
CA ASN A 71 -15.20 8.41 2.96
C ASN A 71 -15.33 8.49 4.50
N THR A 72 -14.22 8.36 5.20
CA THR A 72 -14.15 8.43 6.66
C THR A 72 -14.54 9.82 7.14
N PRO A 73 -15.11 9.94 8.34
CA PRO A 73 -15.56 11.21 8.90
C PRO A 73 -14.45 12.27 8.96
N LEU A 74 -14.86 13.51 8.82
CA LEU A 74 -14.01 14.68 9.04
C LEU A 74 -14.59 15.48 10.20
N TRP A 75 -13.92 15.45 11.35
CA TRP A 75 -14.36 16.10 12.58
C TRP A 75 -13.76 17.49 12.70
N LYS A 76 -14.60 18.48 13.01
CA LYS A 76 -14.09 19.77 13.49
C LYS A 76 -13.93 19.68 15.00
N SER A 77 -12.69 19.93 15.49
CA SER A 77 -12.38 19.82 16.91
C SER A 77 -12.25 21.24 17.54
N SER A 78 -13.37 21.77 18.06
CA SER A 78 -13.41 23.10 18.67
C SER A 78 -12.50 23.20 19.91
N ARG A 79 -12.53 22.20 20.79
CA ARG A 79 -11.71 22.18 22.02
C ARG A 79 -10.19 22.14 21.72
N LEU A 80 -9.79 21.39 20.69
CA LEU A 80 -8.37 21.38 20.28
C LEU A 80 -7.98 22.68 19.60
N CYS A 81 -8.88 23.33 18.86
CA CYS A 81 -8.63 24.66 18.31
C CYS A 81 -8.35 25.67 19.43
N GLU A 82 -9.20 25.70 20.46
CA GLU A 82 -9.02 26.60 21.62
C GLU A 82 -7.71 26.32 22.35
N ALA A 83 -7.40 25.04 22.62
CA ALA A 83 -6.20 24.66 23.35
C ALA A 83 -4.90 24.92 22.59
N SER A 84 -4.91 24.85 21.25
CA SER A 84 -3.73 24.97 20.39
C SER A 84 -3.59 26.32 19.69
N GLY A 85 -4.60 27.18 19.78
CA GLY A 85 -4.60 28.51 19.13
C GLY A 85 -4.86 28.48 17.62
N PHE A 86 -5.25 27.32 17.04
CA PHE A 86 -5.63 27.25 15.64
C PHE A 86 -7.05 27.80 15.40
N ARG A 87 -7.24 28.54 14.31
CA ARG A 87 -8.56 29.00 13.89
C ARG A 87 -9.50 27.86 13.53
N SER A 88 -8.95 26.84 12.89
CA SER A 88 -9.70 25.66 12.47
C SER A 88 -8.79 24.44 12.45
N LEU A 89 -9.24 23.36 13.08
CA LEU A 89 -8.58 22.07 13.11
C LEU A 89 -9.59 20.98 12.77
N TYR A 90 -9.28 20.20 11.76
CA TYR A 90 -10.09 19.08 11.33
C TYR A 90 -9.29 17.78 11.47
N LEU A 91 -9.95 16.76 11.96
CA LEU A 91 -9.39 15.41 12.10
C LEU A 91 -10.08 14.49 11.08
N LYS A 92 -9.30 13.95 10.17
CA LYS A 92 -9.74 12.89 9.25
C LYS A 92 -9.60 11.55 9.96
N ASP A 93 -10.73 10.92 10.29
CA ASP A 93 -10.76 9.72 11.12
C ASP A 93 -10.59 8.44 10.29
N ASP A 94 -9.38 8.20 9.82
CA ASP A 94 -9.04 7.00 9.07
C ASP A 94 -8.92 5.73 9.94
N GLY A 95 -9.08 5.84 11.25
CA GLY A 95 -9.28 4.70 12.15
C GLY A 95 -10.59 3.95 11.91
N LEU A 96 -11.55 4.58 11.23
CA LEU A 96 -12.82 3.98 10.84
C LEU A 96 -12.80 3.24 9.50
N ASN A 97 -11.66 3.11 8.85
CA ASN A 97 -11.52 2.17 7.74
C ASN A 97 -11.67 0.71 8.22
N PRO A 98 -12.03 -0.24 7.35
CA PRO A 98 -12.38 -1.63 7.71
C PRO A 98 -11.35 -2.37 8.57
N THR A 99 -10.05 -2.15 8.36
CA THR A 99 -9.01 -2.78 9.20
C THR A 99 -8.48 -1.87 10.32
N GLY A 100 -9.11 -0.71 10.53
CA GLY A 100 -8.78 0.22 11.60
C GLY A 100 -7.63 1.17 11.31
N SER A 101 -7.29 1.42 10.04
CA SER A 101 -6.21 2.35 9.70
C SER A 101 -6.29 2.93 8.28
N PHE A 102 -5.56 4.03 8.06
CA PHE A 102 -5.43 4.65 6.74
C PHE A 102 -4.70 3.76 5.71
N LYS A 103 -4.04 2.70 6.14
CA LYS A 103 -3.32 1.76 5.25
C LYS A 103 -4.27 1.05 4.28
N ASP A 104 -5.53 0.94 4.62
CA ASP A 104 -6.54 0.35 3.74
C ASP A 104 -6.62 1.05 2.38
N ARG A 105 -6.37 2.35 2.32
CA ARG A 105 -6.34 3.11 1.06
C ARG A 105 -5.28 2.59 0.11
N ALA A 106 -4.06 2.37 0.60
CA ALA A 106 -2.98 1.81 -0.21
C ALA A 106 -3.23 0.32 -0.55
N SER A 107 -3.69 -0.46 0.44
CA SER A 107 -3.98 -1.89 0.23
C SER A 107 -5.08 -2.11 -0.81
N MET A 108 -6.09 -1.23 -0.88
CA MET A 108 -7.13 -1.26 -1.93
C MET A 108 -6.53 -1.12 -3.33
N LEU A 109 -5.60 -0.17 -3.52
CA LEU A 109 -4.94 0.01 -4.82
C LEU A 109 -4.08 -1.20 -5.19
N VAL A 110 -3.32 -1.75 -4.23
CA VAL A 110 -2.53 -2.97 -4.45
C VAL A 110 -3.43 -4.15 -4.83
N ALA A 111 -4.56 -4.34 -4.12
CA ALA A 111 -5.50 -5.41 -4.41
C ALA A 111 -6.16 -5.24 -5.80
N ALA A 112 -6.55 -4.02 -6.15
CA ALA A 112 -7.12 -3.72 -7.47
C ALA A 112 -6.10 -3.98 -8.59
N PHE A 113 -4.86 -3.55 -8.39
CA PHE A 113 -3.76 -3.81 -9.34
C PHE A 113 -3.51 -5.31 -9.52
N ALA A 114 -3.44 -6.06 -8.42
CA ALA A 114 -3.28 -7.51 -8.47
C ALA A 114 -4.42 -8.20 -9.26
N ARG A 115 -5.68 -7.82 -9.00
CA ARG A 115 -6.84 -8.34 -9.74
C ARG A 115 -6.81 -7.99 -11.22
N LYS A 116 -6.47 -6.73 -11.58
CA LYS A 116 -6.31 -6.29 -12.98
C LYS A 116 -5.33 -7.16 -13.76
N HIS A 117 -4.25 -7.56 -13.12
CA HIS A 117 -3.17 -8.34 -13.75
C HIS A 117 -3.25 -9.84 -13.49
N GLY A 118 -4.34 -10.35 -12.90
CA GLY A 118 -4.52 -11.78 -12.62
C GLY A 118 -3.59 -12.35 -11.55
N ILE A 119 -2.94 -11.49 -10.76
CA ILE A 119 -2.10 -11.87 -9.63
C ILE A 119 -3.00 -12.40 -8.51
N ARG A 120 -2.70 -13.57 -7.98
CA ARG A 120 -3.53 -14.25 -6.97
C ARG A 120 -2.93 -14.25 -5.57
N GLU A 121 -1.67 -13.92 -5.46
CA GLU A 121 -0.94 -13.90 -4.19
C GLU A 121 -0.15 -12.60 -4.06
N VAL A 122 -0.18 -12.00 -2.89
CA VAL A 122 0.62 -10.81 -2.57
C VAL A 122 1.48 -11.08 -1.35
N VAL A 123 2.69 -10.53 -1.38
CA VAL A 123 3.69 -10.68 -0.32
C VAL A 123 3.88 -9.34 0.37
N VAL A 124 3.92 -9.34 1.68
CA VAL A 124 4.14 -8.13 2.47
C VAL A 124 5.01 -8.42 3.69
N ALA A 125 5.96 -7.53 3.99
CA ALA A 125 6.71 -7.53 5.24
C ALA A 125 6.30 -6.32 6.06
N SER A 126 5.60 -6.52 7.19
CA SER A 126 5.14 -5.41 8.02
C SER A 126 4.68 -5.86 9.40
N THR A 127 5.26 -5.29 10.45
CA THR A 127 4.87 -5.52 11.85
C THR A 127 3.67 -4.70 12.31
N GLY A 128 3.12 -3.85 11.44
CA GLY A 128 2.11 -2.86 11.79
C GLY A 128 0.86 -2.89 10.91
N ASN A 129 0.24 -1.73 10.80
CA ASN A 129 -1.03 -1.57 10.09
C ASN A 129 -0.98 -1.93 8.59
N ALA A 130 0.18 -1.87 7.93
CA ALA A 130 0.27 -2.25 6.52
C ALA A 130 0.06 -3.76 6.34
N GLY A 131 0.62 -4.60 7.24
CA GLY A 131 0.42 -6.05 7.22
C GLY A 131 -1.03 -6.43 7.50
N SER A 132 -1.63 -5.90 8.58
CA SER A 132 -3.03 -6.19 8.92
C SER A 132 -4.01 -5.66 7.86
N SER A 133 -3.74 -4.48 7.29
CA SER A 133 -4.54 -3.93 6.21
C SER A 133 -4.47 -4.78 4.95
N MET A 134 -3.26 -5.15 4.50
CA MET A 134 -3.14 -6.00 3.31
C MET A 134 -3.81 -7.36 3.52
N SER A 135 -3.74 -7.91 4.73
CA SER A 135 -4.43 -9.17 5.08
C SER A 135 -5.95 -9.03 4.95
N GLY A 136 -6.55 -7.98 5.52
CA GLY A 136 -8.00 -7.77 5.48
C GLY A 136 -8.52 -7.40 4.08
N VAL A 137 -7.86 -6.48 3.41
CA VAL A 137 -8.23 -6.07 2.04
C VAL A 137 -7.97 -7.21 1.05
N GLY A 138 -6.87 -7.95 1.21
CA GLY A 138 -6.56 -9.12 0.40
C GLY A 138 -7.63 -10.21 0.53
N ALA A 139 -8.10 -10.49 1.75
CA ALA A 139 -9.21 -11.40 1.98
C ALA A 139 -10.49 -10.97 1.24
N ALA A 140 -10.85 -9.68 1.33
CA ALA A 140 -12.01 -9.13 0.61
C ALA A 140 -11.85 -9.20 -0.91
N ALA A 141 -10.62 -9.11 -1.40
CA ALA A 141 -10.29 -9.19 -2.83
C ALA A 141 -10.15 -10.63 -3.36
N GLY A 142 -10.20 -11.64 -2.49
CA GLY A 142 -9.96 -13.05 -2.85
C GLY A 142 -8.48 -13.37 -3.14
N LEU A 143 -7.55 -12.56 -2.61
CA LEU A 143 -6.11 -12.77 -2.74
C LEU A 143 -5.57 -13.59 -1.57
N LYS A 144 -4.57 -14.41 -1.85
CA LYS A 144 -3.71 -14.98 -0.81
C LYS A 144 -2.72 -13.93 -0.34
N VAL A 145 -2.52 -13.82 0.96
CA VAL A 145 -1.56 -12.87 1.54
C VAL A 145 -0.50 -13.62 2.32
N LYS A 146 0.76 -13.43 1.94
CA LYS A 146 1.94 -13.92 2.67
C LYS A 146 2.50 -12.76 3.48
N LEU A 147 2.38 -12.84 4.80
CA LEU A 147 2.85 -11.79 5.72
C LEU A 147 4.12 -12.25 6.42
N PHE A 148 5.23 -11.57 6.14
CA PHE A 148 6.52 -11.82 6.79
C PHE A 148 6.69 -10.90 7.99
N LEU A 149 6.97 -11.47 9.15
CA LEU A 149 7.11 -10.78 10.43
C LEU A 149 8.35 -11.27 11.17
N PRO A 150 9.07 -10.42 11.92
CA PRO A 150 10.02 -10.90 12.92
C PRO A 150 9.28 -11.48 14.13
N GLN A 151 9.91 -12.38 14.86
CA GLN A 151 9.35 -12.98 16.08
C GLN A 151 8.99 -11.95 17.16
N THR A 152 9.61 -10.78 17.11
CA THR A 152 9.34 -9.64 18.02
C THR A 152 8.13 -8.79 17.62
N ALA A 153 7.39 -9.18 16.58
CA ALA A 153 6.20 -8.43 16.14
C ALA A 153 5.11 -8.42 17.24
N PRO A 154 4.34 -7.32 17.35
CA PRO A 154 3.25 -7.24 18.32
C PRO A 154 2.20 -8.35 18.10
N PRO A 155 1.88 -9.17 19.12
CA PRO A 155 0.95 -10.30 18.98
C PRO A 155 -0.41 -9.89 18.42
N ALA A 156 -0.93 -8.72 18.82
CA ALA A 156 -2.24 -8.24 18.37
C ALA A 156 -2.31 -8.06 16.84
N LYS A 157 -1.22 -7.60 16.21
CA LYS A 157 -1.17 -7.44 14.75
C LYS A 157 -1.05 -8.77 14.01
N MET A 158 -0.32 -9.71 14.58
CA MET A 158 -0.24 -11.07 14.06
C MET A 158 -1.61 -11.78 14.15
N ILE A 159 -2.28 -11.69 15.30
CA ILE A 159 -3.62 -12.26 15.49
C ILE A 159 -4.61 -11.66 14.49
N GLN A 160 -4.60 -10.34 14.32
CA GLN A 160 -5.48 -9.67 13.35
C GLN A 160 -5.25 -10.19 11.93
N ALA A 161 -4.00 -10.35 11.50
CA ALA A 161 -3.68 -10.88 10.16
C ALA A 161 -4.12 -12.34 9.99
N LEU A 162 -3.89 -13.18 11.02
CA LEU A 162 -4.36 -14.57 11.02
C LEU A 162 -5.88 -14.69 10.95
N GLN A 163 -6.61 -13.81 11.65
CA GLN A 163 -8.08 -13.78 11.60
C GLN A 163 -8.61 -13.43 10.20
N TYR A 164 -7.86 -12.66 9.43
CA TYR A 164 -8.17 -12.37 8.04
C TYR A 164 -7.73 -13.48 7.06
N GLY A 165 -7.09 -14.54 7.57
CA GLY A 165 -6.67 -15.68 6.75
C GLY A 165 -5.34 -15.50 6.04
N ALA A 166 -4.49 -14.57 6.48
CA ALA A 166 -3.14 -14.43 5.95
C ALA A 166 -2.24 -15.58 6.41
N ASP A 167 -1.37 -16.04 5.53
CA ASP A 167 -0.28 -16.96 5.87
C ASP A 167 0.86 -16.15 6.51
N VAL A 168 1.05 -16.32 7.81
CA VAL A 168 2.08 -15.61 8.57
C VAL A 168 3.37 -16.42 8.64
N ILE A 169 4.47 -15.83 8.16
CA ILE A 169 5.80 -16.40 8.16
C ILE A 169 6.68 -15.63 9.15
N MET A 170 7.20 -16.32 10.15
CA MET A 170 8.00 -15.71 11.21
C MET A 170 9.48 -15.77 10.86
N ALA A 171 10.13 -14.60 10.77
CA ALA A 171 11.59 -14.51 10.63
C ALA A 171 12.25 -14.57 12.02
N GLU A 172 13.36 -15.30 12.13
CA GLU A 172 14.04 -15.55 13.41
C GLU A 172 14.68 -14.30 14.02
N LYS A 173 15.12 -13.35 13.19
CA LYS A 173 15.88 -12.19 13.66
C LYS A 173 14.99 -10.93 13.76
N ASN A 174 15.13 -10.04 12.81
CA ASN A 174 14.55 -8.70 12.83
C ASN A 174 13.71 -8.40 11.59
N TYR A 175 13.23 -7.16 11.49
CA TYR A 175 12.45 -6.70 10.34
C TYR A 175 13.22 -6.80 9.01
N ASP A 176 14.52 -6.50 9.02
CA ASP A 176 15.32 -6.53 7.80
C ASP A 176 15.41 -7.95 7.22
N GLN A 177 15.53 -8.96 8.10
CA GLN A 177 15.45 -10.35 7.67
C GLN A 177 14.07 -10.72 7.13
N ALA A 178 13.00 -10.30 7.82
CA ALA A 178 11.64 -10.54 7.33
C ALA A 178 11.41 -9.92 5.95
N PHE A 179 11.91 -8.71 5.75
CA PHE A 179 11.85 -8.01 4.46
C PHE A 179 12.67 -8.73 3.38
N ALA A 180 13.91 -9.12 3.69
CA ALA A 180 14.76 -9.86 2.74
C ALA A 180 14.13 -11.19 2.32
N LEU A 181 13.57 -11.95 3.27
CA LEU A 181 12.84 -13.20 2.99
C LEU A 181 11.59 -12.96 2.15
N SER A 182 10.89 -11.85 2.35
CA SER A 182 9.72 -11.51 1.53
C SER A 182 10.09 -11.23 0.07
N LEU A 183 11.22 -10.58 -0.17
CA LEU A 183 11.75 -10.35 -1.52
C LEU A 183 12.19 -11.67 -2.17
N GLU A 184 12.96 -12.49 -1.45
CA GLU A 184 13.39 -13.81 -1.94
C GLU A 184 12.19 -14.71 -2.29
N TYR A 185 11.14 -14.67 -1.46
CA TYR A 185 9.91 -15.41 -1.73
C TYR A 185 9.23 -14.89 -3.00
N SER A 186 9.10 -13.57 -3.14
CA SER A 186 8.50 -12.96 -4.33
C SER A 186 9.28 -13.28 -5.62
N ASP A 187 10.61 -13.21 -5.58
CA ASP A 187 11.46 -13.52 -6.73
C ASP A 187 11.37 -15.00 -7.15
N ARG A 188 11.13 -15.90 -6.19
CA ARG A 188 11.10 -17.34 -6.43
C ARG A 188 9.74 -17.85 -6.90
N TYR A 189 8.66 -17.25 -6.43
CA TYR A 189 7.30 -17.77 -6.60
C TYR A 189 6.37 -16.85 -7.41
N GLY A 190 6.83 -15.65 -7.75
CA GLY A 190 6.15 -14.70 -8.65
C GLY A 190 5.27 -13.71 -7.95
#